data_2c481cf99f63c22902f0125412b1fa7a
#
_entry.id   2c481cf99f63c22902f0125412b1fa7a
#
_cell.length_a   1.000
_cell.length_b   1.000
_cell.length_c   1.000
_cell.angle_alpha   90.00
_cell.angle_beta   90.00
_cell.angle_gamma   90.00
#
_symmetry.space_group_name_H-M   'P 1'
#
loop_
_entity.id
_entity.type
_entity.pdbx_description
1 polymer ?
#
loop_
_entity_poly.entity_id
_entity_poly.type
_entity_poly.pdbx_seq_one_letter_code
_entity_poly.pdbx_strand_id
1 'polypeptide(L)'
;MAVDQNTALDLVKARLNILPGNTSLDAYLTARITAAEAELTNQGVDNLGDDADDLLFVVDFAVWQYQNRDKPGGMPDWLRLKRRERWLRMKEAQDDS
;
A
#
# COMPACT_ATOMS: atom_id res chain seq x y z
N MET A 1 11.12 3.80 7.11
CA MET A 1 10.83 4.95 6.26
C MET A 1 9.49 4.76 5.58
N ALA A 2 8.66 5.78 5.53
CA ALA A 2 7.34 5.67 4.93
C ALA A 2 7.38 6.09 3.46
N VAL A 3 6.43 5.62 2.66
CA VAL A 3 6.29 6.08 1.28
C VAL A 3 5.82 7.55 1.27
N ASP A 4 6.08 8.26 0.17
CA ASP A 4 5.64 9.64 0.02
C ASP A 4 4.11 9.67 -0.08
N GLN A 5 3.47 10.27 0.92
CA GLN A 5 2.02 10.30 1.02
C GLN A 5 1.37 11.06 -0.13
N ASN A 6 1.97 12.15 -0.57
CA ASN A 6 1.39 12.93 -1.67
C ASN A 6 1.42 12.16 -2.98
N THR A 7 2.54 11.50 -3.28
CA THR A 7 2.65 10.69 -4.48
C THR A 7 1.70 9.49 -4.41
N ALA A 8 1.63 8.84 -3.25
CA ALA A 8 0.71 7.72 -3.07
C ALA A 8 -0.74 8.15 -3.28
N LEU A 9 -1.13 9.29 -2.74
CA LEU A 9 -2.48 9.81 -2.93
C LEU A 9 -2.79 10.04 -4.41
N ASP A 10 -1.86 10.68 -5.14
CA ASP A 10 -2.05 10.92 -6.57
C ASP A 10 -2.25 9.61 -7.35
N LEU A 11 -1.46 8.59 -7.02
CA LEU A 11 -1.56 7.29 -7.68
C LEU A 11 -2.86 6.57 -7.33
N VAL A 12 -3.29 6.63 -6.08
CA VAL A 12 -4.57 6.04 -5.67
C VAL A 12 -5.72 6.72 -6.42
N LYS A 13 -5.70 8.05 -6.51
CA LYS A 13 -6.74 8.79 -7.23
C LYS A 13 -6.76 8.39 -8.70
N ALA A 14 -5.59 8.27 -9.33
CA ALA A 14 -5.51 7.84 -10.72
C ALA A 14 -6.08 6.43 -10.91
N ARG A 15 -5.77 5.51 -10.00
CA ARG A 15 -6.28 4.15 -10.05
C ARG A 15 -7.80 4.08 -9.89
N LEU A 16 -8.37 5.00 -9.12
CA LEU A 16 -9.82 5.05 -8.86
C LEU A 16 -10.57 5.97 -9.82
N ASN A 17 -9.88 6.53 -10.81
CA ASN A 17 -10.46 7.46 -11.79
C ASN A 17 -11.01 8.73 -11.13
N ILE A 18 -10.35 9.19 -10.09
CA ILE A 18 -10.69 10.44 -9.42
C ILE A 18 -9.82 11.55 -10.00
N LEU A 19 -10.44 12.63 -10.47
CA LEU A 19 -9.71 13.74 -11.05
C LEU A 19 -8.84 14.42 -10.00
N PRO A 20 -7.62 14.89 -10.36
CA PRO A 20 -6.73 15.51 -9.39
C PRO A 20 -7.34 16.70 -8.66
N GLY A 21 -8.21 17.47 -9.35
CA GLY A 21 -8.88 18.63 -8.75
C GLY A 21 -10.01 18.27 -7.81
N ASN A 22 -10.45 17.02 -7.78
CA ASN A 22 -11.50 16.56 -6.88
C ASN A 22 -10.85 16.14 -5.55
N THR A 23 -10.97 16.98 -4.51
CA THR A 23 -10.33 16.75 -3.23
C THR A 23 -11.28 16.20 -2.17
N SER A 24 -12.51 15.87 -2.53
CA SER A 24 -13.53 15.47 -1.57
C SER A 24 -13.18 14.22 -0.77
N LEU A 25 -12.37 13.32 -1.33
CA LEU A 25 -11.95 12.10 -0.66
C LEU A 25 -10.49 12.11 -0.21
N ASP A 26 -9.77 13.23 -0.38
CA ASP A 26 -8.33 13.25 -0.13
C ASP A 26 -7.99 12.86 1.31
N ALA A 27 -8.68 13.40 2.30
CA ALA A 27 -8.41 13.08 3.69
C ALA A 27 -8.67 11.60 3.99
N TYR A 28 -9.76 11.06 3.46
CA TYR A 28 -10.09 9.65 3.64
C TYR A 28 -9.06 8.74 2.98
N LEU A 29 -8.68 9.05 1.74
CA LEU A 29 -7.72 8.23 1.01
C LEU A 29 -6.32 8.30 1.64
N THR A 30 -5.93 9.47 2.13
CA THR A 30 -4.65 9.61 2.85
C THR A 30 -4.65 8.75 4.11
N ALA A 31 -5.74 8.76 4.86
CA ALA A 31 -5.87 7.90 6.04
C ALA A 31 -5.82 6.42 5.66
N ARG A 32 -6.42 6.07 4.53
CA ARG A 32 -6.40 4.69 4.06
C ARG A 32 -4.99 4.24 3.68
N ILE A 33 -4.21 5.12 3.04
CA ILE A 33 -2.82 4.82 2.69
C ILE A 33 -1.99 4.62 3.95
N THR A 34 -2.14 5.49 4.93
CA THR A 34 -1.43 5.37 6.21
C THR A 34 -1.78 4.06 6.92
N ALA A 35 -3.06 3.71 6.92
CA ALA A 35 -3.52 2.45 7.53
C ALA A 35 -2.96 1.25 6.79
N ALA A 36 -2.87 1.32 5.45
CA ALA A 36 -2.30 0.24 4.65
C ALA A 36 -0.82 0.01 5.01
N GLU A 37 -0.05 1.09 5.11
CA GLU A 37 1.35 0.98 5.51
C GLU A 37 1.48 0.36 6.91
N ALA A 38 0.67 0.82 7.85
CA ALA A 38 0.72 0.31 9.21
C ALA A 38 0.37 -1.17 9.26
N GLU A 39 -0.61 -1.59 8.49
CA GLU A 39 -1.00 -3.00 8.45
C GLU A 39 0.10 -3.87 7.85
N LEU A 40 0.74 -3.42 6.78
CA LEU A 40 1.86 -4.15 6.20
C LEU A 40 3.02 -4.27 7.17
N THR A 41 3.31 -3.20 7.90
CA THR A 41 4.35 -3.22 8.94
C THR A 41 4.00 -4.25 10.02
N ASN A 42 2.74 -4.29 10.44
CA ASN A 42 2.28 -5.25 11.44
C ASN A 42 2.36 -6.70 10.93
N GLN A 43 2.30 -6.89 9.61
CA GLN A 43 2.42 -8.22 9.01
C GLN A 43 3.87 -8.59 8.70
N GLY A 44 4.81 -7.78 9.14
CA GLY A 44 6.24 -8.07 9.01
C GLY A 44 6.92 -7.43 7.81
N VAL A 45 6.24 -6.57 7.07
CA VAL A 45 6.82 -5.84 5.94
C VAL A 45 7.08 -4.41 6.39
N ASP A 46 8.20 -4.18 7.05
CA ASP A 46 8.45 -2.91 7.74
C ASP A 46 9.58 -2.08 7.14
N ASN A 47 10.11 -2.47 5.97
CA ASN A 47 11.18 -1.72 5.32
C ASN A 47 10.70 -0.98 4.08
N LEU A 48 9.44 -0.59 4.06
CA LEU A 48 8.87 0.19 2.96
C LEU A 48 9.49 1.59 2.92
N GLY A 49 9.84 2.04 1.74
CA GLY A 49 10.50 3.33 1.55
C GLY A 49 10.05 4.04 0.29
N ASP A 50 10.94 4.85 -0.27
CA ASP A 50 10.63 5.69 -1.43
C ASP A 50 10.83 4.98 -2.77
N ASP A 51 11.23 3.72 -2.75
CA ASP A 51 11.38 2.91 -3.95
C ASP A 51 10.03 2.81 -4.68
N ALA A 52 10.07 2.91 -6.01
CA ALA A 52 8.86 2.82 -6.82
C ALA A 52 8.09 1.51 -6.58
N ASP A 53 8.80 0.41 -6.39
CA ASP A 53 8.15 -0.88 -6.10
C ASP A 53 7.41 -0.84 -4.77
N ASP A 54 8.00 -0.24 -3.74
CA ASP A 54 7.37 -0.11 -2.43
C ASP A 54 6.14 0.78 -2.51
N LEU A 55 6.28 1.90 -3.21
CA LEU A 55 5.18 2.84 -3.39
C LEU A 55 4.00 2.17 -4.10
N LEU A 56 4.27 1.46 -5.19
CA LEU A 56 3.21 0.79 -5.94
C LEU A 56 2.57 -0.33 -5.12
N PHE A 57 3.35 -1.03 -4.32
CA PHE A 57 2.82 -2.08 -3.46
C PHE A 57 1.82 -1.50 -2.44
N VAL A 58 2.19 -0.40 -1.78
CA VAL A 58 1.30 0.27 -0.83
C VAL A 58 0.04 0.79 -1.53
N VAL A 59 0.20 1.40 -2.71
CA VAL A 59 -0.93 1.90 -3.50
C VAL A 59 -1.87 0.76 -3.87
N ASP A 60 -1.34 -0.35 -4.39
CA ASP A 60 -2.15 -1.51 -4.77
C ASP A 60 -2.92 -2.06 -3.57
N PHE A 61 -2.27 -2.15 -2.43
CA PHE A 61 -2.91 -2.65 -1.21
C PHE A 61 -4.02 -1.70 -0.75
N ALA A 62 -3.74 -0.39 -0.75
CA ALA A 62 -4.73 0.61 -0.35
C ALA A 62 -5.93 0.63 -1.28
N VAL A 63 -5.70 0.54 -2.60
CA VAL A 63 -6.77 0.49 -3.60
C VAL A 63 -7.62 -0.76 -3.41
N TRP A 64 -6.97 -1.91 -3.21
CA TRP A 64 -7.70 -3.15 -2.97
C TRP A 64 -8.57 -3.03 -1.72
N GLN A 65 -8.04 -2.50 -0.63
CA GLN A 65 -8.81 -2.32 0.60
C GLN A 65 -10.00 -1.39 0.39
N TYR A 66 -9.80 -0.29 -0.33
CA TYR A 66 -10.87 0.65 -0.60
C TYR A 66 -11.99 0.02 -1.42
N GLN A 67 -11.62 -0.69 -2.48
CA GLN A 67 -12.61 -1.30 -3.39
C GLN A 67 -13.36 -2.45 -2.73
N ASN A 68 -12.80 -3.06 -1.72
CA ASN A 68 -13.38 -4.24 -1.05
C ASN A 68 -13.79 -3.96 0.40
N ARG A 69 -13.93 -2.69 0.78
CA ARG A 69 -14.21 -2.31 2.16
C ARG A 69 -15.52 -2.86 2.72
N ASP A 70 -16.48 -3.11 1.85
CA ASP A 70 -17.80 -3.61 2.25
C ASP A 70 -18.00 -5.08 1.91
N LYS A 71 -16.95 -5.76 1.46
CA LYS A 71 -17.06 -7.16 1.02
C LYS A 71 -16.27 -8.06 1.94
N PRO A 72 -16.86 -9.16 2.41
CA PRO A 72 -16.07 -10.16 3.12
C PRO A 72 -15.16 -10.88 2.15
N GLY A 73 -14.01 -11.31 2.64
CA GLY A 73 -13.08 -12.06 1.81
C GLY A 73 -11.65 -11.66 2.07
N GLY A 74 -10.75 -12.52 1.68
CA GLY A 74 -9.34 -12.31 1.89
C GLY A 74 -8.68 -11.57 0.74
N MET A 75 -7.42 -11.23 0.96
CA MET A 75 -6.56 -10.61 -0.02
C MET A 75 -6.44 -11.51 -1.26
N PRO A 76 -6.49 -10.95 -2.48
CA PRO A 76 -6.30 -11.77 -3.68
C PRO A 76 -4.90 -12.36 -3.75
N ASP A 77 -4.76 -13.48 -4.48
CA ASP A 77 -3.52 -14.23 -4.51
C ASP A 77 -2.34 -13.38 -5.00
N TRP A 78 -2.53 -12.57 -6.05
CA TRP A 78 -1.43 -11.76 -6.58
C TRP A 78 -0.89 -10.78 -5.55
N LEU A 79 -1.75 -10.23 -4.73
CA LEU A 79 -1.35 -9.28 -3.69
C LEU A 79 -0.69 -10.00 -2.51
N ARG A 80 -1.22 -11.19 -2.14
CA ARG A 80 -0.61 -12.02 -1.11
C ARG A 80 0.80 -12.44 -1.52
N LEU A 81 0.98 -12.80 -2.78
CA LEU A 81 2.29 -13.21 -3.27
C LEU A 81 3.27 -12.04 -3.24
N LYS A 82 2.83 -10.85 -3.62
CA LYS A 82 3.67 -9.65 -3.52
C LYS A 82 4.08 -9.37 -2.08
N ARG A 83 3.14 -9.47 -1.15
CA ARG A 83 3.43 -9.26 0.27
C ARG A 83 4.45 -10.28 0.77
N ARG A 84 4.27 -11.53 0.42
CA ARG A 84 5.18 -12.60 0.82
C ARG A 84 6.57 -12.37 0.25
N GLU A 85 6.66 -11.97 -1.00
CA GLU A 85 7.93 -11.68 -1.67
C GLU A 85 8.67 -10.56 -0.96
N ARG A 86 7.97 -9.48 -0.58
CA ARG A 86 8.58 -8.37 0.15
C ARG A 86 9.06 -8.82 1.52
N TRP A 87 8.26 -9.61 2.21
CA TRP A 87 8.64 -10.14 3.52
C TRP A 87 9.89 -11.00 3.45
N LEU A 88 9.98 -11.85 2.43
CA LEU A 88 11.16 -12.70 2.25
C LEU A 88 12.41 -11.89 1.95
N ARG A 89 12.30 -10.85 1.13
CA ARG A 89 13.43 -9.94 0.87
C ARG A 89 13.93 -9.28 2.12
N MET A 90 13.01 -8.82 2.95
CA MET A 90 13.37 -8.19 4.20
C MET A 90 14.10 -9.16 5.11
N LYS A 91 13.61 -10.40 5.20
CA LYS A 91 14.24 -11.45 6.01
C LYS A 91 15.64 -11.77 5.50
N GLU A 92 15.80 -11.89 4.18
CA GLU A 92 17.11 -12.15 3.59
C GLU A 92 18.11 -11.03 3.91
N ALA A 93 17.68 -9.79 3.83
CA ALA A 93 18.52 -8.65 4.15
C ALA A 93 18.94 -8.66 5.62
N GLN A 94 18.05 -9.07 6.52
CA GLN A 94 18.36 -9.19 7.94
C GLN A 94 19.33 -10.33 8.22
N ASP A 95 19.16 -11.45 7.50
CA ASP A 95 20.00 -12.63 7.71
C ASP A 95 21.43 -12.42 7.21
N ASP A 96 21.62 -11.51 6.25
CA ASP A 96 22.94 -11.20 5.70
C ASP A 96 23.75 -10.23 6.58
N SER A 97 23.17 -9.72 7.62
CA SER A 97 23.83 -8.74 8.49
C SER A 97 24.71 -9.34 9.57
#